data_127c257816abdd807cbe7a8351d2b43d
#
_entry.id   127c257816abdd807cbe7a8351d2b43d
#
_cell.length_a   1.000
_cell.length_b   1.000
_cell.length_c   1.000
_cell.angle_alpha   90.00
_cell.angle_beta   90.00
_cell.angle_gamma   90.00
#
_symmetry.space_group_name_H-M   'P 1'
#
loop_
_entity.id
_entity.type
_entity.pdbx_description
1 polymer ?
#
loop_
_entity_poly.entity_id
_entity_poly.type
_entity_poly.pdbx_seq_one_letter_code
_entity_poly.pdbx_strand_id
1 'polypeptide(L)'
;MRVNPYLSFPGTCREAFTFYATVLNGKLSDMLTHDGMPSGMDVPEGWGRKILHAQLVVGDTVIMGSDTPPPHYVTPAGFWVSISIDTPAAADKVFAALSDGGTIFMPIEETFWAVRFGMTIDRFATPWMVNCEKVG
;
A
#
# COMPACT_ATOMS: atom_id res chain seq x y z
N MET A 1 -20.36 -2.24 8.84
CA MET A 1 -19.04 -2.86 9.04
C MET A 1 -18.17 -2.58 7.82
N ARG A 2 -16.91 -2.21 8.04
CA ARG A 2 -15.93 -2.01 6.96
C ARG A 2 -14.66 -2.77 7.30
N VAL A 3 -14.03 -3.35 6.29
CA VAL A 3 -12.76 -4.07 6.47
C VAL A 3 -11.75 -3.39 5.56
N ASN A 4 -10.81 -2.68 6.17
CA ASN A 4 -9.82 -1.90 5.45
C ASN A 4 -8.41 -2.38 5.78
N PRO A 5 -7.51 -2.44 4.79
CA PRO A 5 -6.12 -2.77 5.09
C PRO A 5 -5.47 -1.66 5.89
N TYR A 6 -4.67 -2.03 6.87
CA TYR A 6 -3.86 -1.12 7.66
C TYR A 6 -2.40 -1.54 7.51
N LEU A 7 -1.60 -0.67 6.91
CA LEU A 7 -0.22 -0.99 6.56
C LEU A 7 0.74 -0.39 7.60
N SER A 8 1.80 -1.12 7.90
CA SER A 8 2.81 -0.68 8.85
C SER A 8 4.15 -0.50 8.15
N PHE A 9 4.86 0.57 8.49
CA PHE A 9 6.15 0.91 7.88
C PHE A 9 7.18 1.23 8.96
N PRO A 10 8.46 0.98 8.68
CA PRO A 10 9.52 1.25 9.68
C PRO A 10 10.05 2.68 9.59
N GLY A 11 9.22 3.65 9.21
CA GLY A 11 9.58 5.06 9.07
C GLY A 11 9.38 5.62 7.68
N THR A 12 8.83 4.85 6.74
CA THR A 12 8.67 5.24 5.33
C THR A 12 7.21 5.46 4.92
N CYS A 13 6.31 5.58 5.88
CA CYS A 13 4.87 5.69 5.61
C CYS A 13 4.53 6.87 4.70
N ARG A 14 5.13 8.05 4.94
CA ARG A 14 4.89 9.24 4.12
C ARG A 14 5.24 9.00 2.66
N GLU A 15 6.43 8.48 2.41
CA GLU A 15 6.91 8.20 1.05
C GLU A 15 6.04 7.13 0.38
N ALA A 16 5.69 6.10 1.12
CA ALA A 16 4.85 5.02 0.62
C ALA A 16 3.47 5.53 0.23
N PHE A 17 2.80 6.27 1.09
CA PHE A 17 1.45 6.75 0.82
C PHE A 17 1.41 7.80 -0.29
N THR A 18 2.44 8.64 -0.40
CA THR A 18 2.58 9.58 -1.52
C THR A 18 2.70 8.82 -2.83
N PHE A 19 3.49 7.76 -2.84
CA PHE A 19 3.66 6.88 -3.99
C PHE A 19 2.34 6.18 -4.35
N TYR A 20 1.64 5.61 -3.36
CA TYR A 20 0.36 4.94 -3.60
C TYR A 20 -0.71 5.89 -4.13
N ALA A 21 -0.76 7.11 -3.63
CA ALA A 21 -1.70 8.11 -4.13
C ALA A 21 -1.52 8.37 -5.63
N THR A 22 -0.27 8.42 -6.08
CA THR A 22 0.04 8.61 -7.50
C THR A 22 -0.28 7.36 -8.32
N VAL A 23 0.18 6.20 -7.86
CA VAL A 23 0.03 4.95 -8.61
C VAL A 23 -1.45 4.53 -8.73
N LEU A 24 -2.19 4.65 -7.63
CA LEU A 24 -3.58 4.19 -7.56
C LEU A 24 -4.59 5.28 -7.89
N ASN A 25 -4.10 6.49 -8.23
CA ASN A 25 -4.95 7.66 -8.48
C ASN A 25 -5.90 7.89 -7.32
N GLY A 26 -5.36 7.83 -6.10
CA GLY A 26 -6.11 8.02 -4.88
C GLY A 26 -5.90 9.39 -4.27
N LYS A 27 -6.63 9.67 -3.20
CA LYS A 27 -6.57 10.93 -2.50
C LYS A 27 -6.14 10.71 -1.05
N LEU A 28 -5.05 11.37 -0.64
CA LEU A 28 -4.65 11.37 0.76
C LEU A 28 -5.64 12.23 1.55
N SER A 29 -6.35 11.61 2.48
CA SER A 29 -7.31 12.32 3.33
C SER A 29 -6.72 12.68 4.68
N ASP A 30 -5.78 11.89 5.19
CA ASP A 30 -5.09 12.14 6.46
C ASP A 30 -3.61 11.81 6.33
N MET A 31 -2.78 12.63 6.99
CA MET A 31 -1.34 12.40 7.12
C MET A 31 -0.90 13.07 8.42
N LEU A 32 -1.14 12.38 9.54
CA LEU A 32 -0.91 12.91 10.89
C LEU A 32 0.42 12.44 11.43
N THR A 33 1.18 13.36 12.00
CA THR A 33 2.49 13.05 12.63
C THR A 33 2.33 12.88 14.13
N HIS A 34 3.31 12.21 14.75
CA HIS A 34 3.30 12.02 16.20
C HIS A 34 3.40 13.35 16.96
N ASP A 35 4.21 14.30 16.48
CA ASP A 35 4.40 15.60 17.13
C ASP A 35 3.20 16.54 16.99
N GLY A 36 2.31 16.26 16.02
CA GLY A 36 1.11 17.05 15.83
C GLY A 36 -0.07 16.61 16.68
N MET A 37 0.07 15.53 17.45
CA MET A 37 -1.03 14.92 18.18
C MET A 37 -0.67 14.78 19.65
N PRO A 38 -1.63 15.02 20.58
CA PRO A 38 -1.44 14.71 21.99
C PRO A 38 -1.47 13.19 22.15
N SER A 39 -0.31 12.54 22.04
CA SER A 39 -0.25 11.10 22.19
C SER A 39 0.26 10.77 23.60
N GLY A 40 -0.42 9.85 24.27
CA GLY A 40 0.08 9.24 25.48
C GLY A 40 1.10 8.14 25.22
N MET A 41 1.56 8.01 23.99
CA MET A 41 2.50 6.97 23.57
C MET A 41 3.93 7.51 23.60
N ASP A 42 4.82 6.73 24.20
CA ASP A 42 6.24 7.00 24.13
C ASP A 42 6.74 6.68 22.73
N VAL A 43 7.30 7.68 22.07
CA VAL A 43 7.91 7.48 20.74
C VAL A 43 9.42 7.69 20.87
N PRO A 44 10.22 6.97 20.07
CA PRO A 44 11.67 7.15 20.07
C PRO A 44 12.06 8.58 19.74
N GLU A 45 13.21 9.00 20.26
CA GLU A 45 13.77 10.30 19.92
C GLU A 45 13.94 10.43 18.41
N GLY A 46 13.58 11.59 17.87
CA GLY A 46 13.63 11.84 16.42
C GLY A 46 12.44 11.30 15.65
N TRP A 47 11.48 10.68 16.33
CA TRP A 47 10.32 10.05 15.70
C TRP A 47 9.13 11.00 15.51
N GLY A 48 9.22 12.23 16.01
CA GLY A 48 8.08 13.18 16.00
C GLY A 48 7.46 13.44 14.63
N ARG A 49 8.26 13.47 13.57
CA ARG A 49 7.78 13.71 12.20
C ARG A 49 7.28 12.45 11.51
N LYS A 50 7.48 11.29 12.12
CA LYS A 50 6.98 10.03 11.55
C LYS A 50 5.46 9.99 11.64
N ILE A 51 4.85 9.16 10.80
CA ILE A 51 3.41 9.16 10.63
C ILE A 51 2.73 8.33 11.71
N LEU A 52 1.86 8.97 12.47
CA LEU A 52 1.00 8.33 13.45
C LEU A 52 -0.20 7.66 12.74
N HIS A 53 -0.73 8.30 11.71
CA HIS A 53 -1.84 7.76 10.94
C HIS A 53 -1.91 8.42 9.57
N ALA A 54 -1.99 7.60 8.53
CA ALA A 54 -2.22 8.05 7.15
C ALA A 54 -3.46 7.35 6.61
N GLN A 55 -4.16 8.03 5.71
CA GLN A 55 -5.35 7.49 5.09
C GLN A 55 -5.41 7.90 3.63
N LEU A 56 -5.60 6.91 2.76
CA LEU A 56 -5.70 7.07 1.31
C LEU A 56 -7.05 6.52 0.84
N VAL A 57 -7.80 7.36 0.15
CA VAL A 57 -9.08 6.97 -0.44
C VAL A 57 -8.86 6.62 -1.91
N VAL A 58 -9.21 5.39 -2.28
CA VAL A 58 -9.12 4.90 -3.65
C VAL A 58 -10.52 4.39 -4.02
N GLY A 59 -11.26 5.15 -4.83
CA GLY A 59 -12.66 4.82 -5.12
C GLY A 59 -13.47 4.69 -3.84
N ASP A 60 -14.09 3.54 -3.63
CA ASP A 60 -14.87 3.24 -2.43
C ASP A 60 -14.05 2.62 -1.31
N THR A 61 -12.76 2.45 -1.51
CA THR A 61 -11.88 1.80 -0.55
C THR A 61 -11.01 2.80 0.20
N VAL A 62 -10.63 2.43 1.42
CA VAL A 62 -9.73 3.22 2.25
C VAL A 62 -8.56 2.34 2.65
N ILE A 63 -7.35 2.82 2.38
CA ILE A 63 -6.11 2.19 2.83
C ILE A 63 -5.56 3.08 3.95
N MET A 64 -5.21 2.48 5.07
CA MET A 64 -4.66 3.20 6.20
C MET A 64 -3.26 2.69 6.52
N GLY A 65 -2.50 3.48 7.25
CA GLY A 65 -1.15 3.08 7.63
C GLY A 65 -0.52 4.00 8.64
N SER A 66 0.60 3.55 9.17
CA SER A 66 1.40 4.34 10.11
C SER A 66 2.84 3.85 10.10
N ASP A 67 3.71 4.65 10.70
CA ASP A 67 5.08 4.25 10.98
C ASP A 67 5.13 3.53 12.33
N THR A 68 5.78 2.39 12.35
CA THR A 68 5.96 1.58 13.55
C THR A 68 7.45 1.58 13.92
N PRO A 69 7.81 1.94 15.17
CA PRO A 69 9.21 1.93 15.59
C PRO A 69 9.85 0.55 15.41
N PRO A 70 11.15 0.49 15.03
CA PRO A 70 11.82 -0.76 14.70
C PRO A 70 11.63 -1.92 15.66
N PRO A 71 11.65 -1.74 17.00
CA PRO A 71 11.43 -2.87 17.91
C PRO A 71 10.08 -3.56 17.74
N HIS A 72 9.09 -2.86 17.19
CA HIS A 72 7.73 -3.39 17.02
C HIS A 72 7.36 -3.62 15.57
N TYR A 73 8.21 -3.24 14.63
CA TYR A 73 7.94 -3.41 13.21
C TYR A 73 8.10 -4.87 12.80
N VAL A 74 7.11 -5.38 12.07
CA VAL A 74 7.15 -6.72 11.49
C VAL A 74 7.01 -6.57 9.98
N THR A 75 7.94 -7.16 9.22
CA THR A 75 7.86 -7.15 7.76
C THR A 75 6.59 -7.88 7.32
N PRO A 76 5.75 -7.25 6.48
CA PRO A 76 4.52 -7.89 6.01
C PRO A 76 4.80 -9.20 5.28
N ALA A 77 4.00 -10.20 5.57
CA ALA A 77 4.09 -11.50 4.89
C ALA A 77 2.78 -12.27 5.08
N GLY A 78 2.51 -13.18 4.15
CA GLY A 78 1.38 -14.09 4.28
C GLY A 78 0.04 -13.52 3.87
N PHE A 79 0.00 -12.31 3.32
CA PHE A 79 -1.21 -11.71 2.76
C PHE A 79 -0.85 -10.80 1.58
N TRP A 80 -1.84 -10.43 0.80
CA TRP A 80 -1.66 -9.57 -0.37
C TRP A 80 -2.80 -8.55 -0.42
N VAL A 81 -2.45 -7.28 -0.64
CA VAL A 81 -3.47 -6.26 -0.88
C VAL A 81 -3.88 -6.39 -2.35
N SER A 82 -5.12 -6.76 -2.59
CA SER A 82 -5.61 -7.06 -3.92
C SER A 82 -6.26 -5.85 -4.57
N ILE A 83 -5.84 -5.56 -5.80
CA ILE A 83 -6.38 -4.46 -6.60
C ILE A 83 -7.10 -5.06 -7.79
N SER A 84 -8.38 -4.71 -7.96
CA SER A 84 -9.16 -5.09 -9.13
C SER A 84 -9.20 -3.91 -10.09
N ILE A 85 -8.76 -4.13 -11.31
CA ILE A 85 -8.64 -3.09 -12.35
C ILE A 85 -9.43 -3.52 -13.58
N ASP A 86 -10.12 -2.57 -14.21
CA ASP A 86 -11.09 -2.88 -15.27
C ASP A 86 -10.46 -3.15 -16.63
N THR A 87 -9.26 -2.65 -16.90
CA THR A 87 -8.63 -2.81 -18.21
C THR A 87 -7.24 -3.42 -18.10
N PRO A 88 -6.82 -4.23 -19.11
CA PRO A 88 -5.48 -4.81 -19.13
C PRO A 88 -4.38 -3.75 -19.15
N ALA A 89 -4.56 -2.68 -19.91
CA ALA A 89 -3.55 -1.61 -20.01
C ALA A 89 -3.34 -0.93 -18.67
N ALA A 90 -4.41 -0.65 -17.93
CA ALA A 90 -4.31 -0.05 -16.60
C ALA A 90 -3.66 -1.00 -15.60
N ALA A 91 -4.00 -2.29 -15.69
CA ALA A 91 -3.41 -3.33 -14.84
C ALA A 91 -1.90 -3.42 -15.05
N ASP A 92 -1.45 -3.45 -16.31
CA ASP A 92 -0.03 -3.50 -16.65
C ASP A 92 0.71 -2.28 -16.10
N LYS A 93 0.12 -1.09 -16.24
CA LYS A 93 0.72 0.16 -15.79
C LYS A 93 0.86 0.21 -14.26
N VAL A 94 -0.19 -0.15 -13.54
CA VAL A 94 -0.17 -0.17 -12.07
C VAL A 94 0.83 -1.19 -11.56
N PHE A 95 0.85 -2.38 -12.17
CA PHE A 95 1.79 -3.43 -11.76
C PHE A 95 3.24 -3.01 -11.98
N ALA A 96 3.55 -2.42 -13.12
CA ALA A 96 4.90 -1.93 -13.40
C ALA A 96 5.33 -0.87 -12.40
N ALA A 97 4.44 0.06 -12.06
CA ALA A 97 4.74 1.12 -11.11
C ALA A 97 4.97 0.57 -9.70
N LEU A 98 4.12 -0.35 -9.24
CA LEU A 98 4.27 -0.98 -7.92
C LEU A 98 5.54 -1.81 -7.83
N SER A 99 5.97 -2.41 -8.95
CA SER A 99 7.14 -3.27 -8.99
C SER A 99 8.47 -2.51 -9.05
N ASP A 100 8.41 -1.22 -9.37
CA ASP A 100 9.62 -0.39 -9.50
C ASP A 100 10.34 -0.27 -8.15
N GLY A 101 11.57 -0.76 -8.10
CA GLY A 101 12.36 -0.81 -6.88
C GLY A 101 11.95 -1.94 -5.92
N GLY A 102 10.95 -2.73 -6.30
CA GLY A 102 10.47 -3.85 -5.50
C GLY A 102 10.90 -5.19 -6.08
N THR A 103 10.14 -6.23 -5.73
CA THR A 103 10.41 -7.61 -6.16
C THR A 103 9.16 -8.22 -6.75
N ILE A 104 9.22 -8.64 -8.01
CA ILE A 104 8.10 -9.34 -8.64
C ILE A 104 8.08 -10.77 -8.13
N PHE A 105 6.96 -11.15 -7.50
CA PHE A 105 6.74 -12.51 -7.02
C PHE A 105 6.16 -13.38 -8.13
N MET A 106 5.17 -12.86 -8.86
CA MET A 106 4.57 -13.53 -10.00
C MET A 106 4.35 -12.49 -11.11
N PRO A 107 5.03 -12.61 -12.26
CA PRO A 107 4.89 -11.63 -13.34
C PRO A 107 3.44 -11.48 -13.78
N ILE A 108 3.06 -10.27 -14.19
CA ILE A 108 1.71 -10.02 -14.66
C ILE A 108 1.51 -10.65 -16.04
N GLU A 109 0.48 -11.48 -16.17
CA GLU A 109 0.17 -12.19 -17.42
C GLU A 109 -1.28 -12.66 -17.41
N GLU A 110 -1.73 -13.18 -18.54
CA GLU A 110 -3.05 -13.81 -18.62
C GLU A 110 -3.04 -15.16 -17.90
N THR A 111 -4.13 -15.45 -17.20
CA THR A 111 -4.38 -16.74 -16.56
C THR A 111 -5.73 -17.28 -17.05
N PHE A 112 -6.14 -18.46 -16.57
CA PHE A 112 -7.44 -19.00 -16.97
C PHE A 112 -8.62 -18.23 -16.34
N TRP A 113 -8.39 -17.48 -15.24
CA TRP A 113 -9.46 -16.71 -14.59
C TRP A 113 -9.37 -15.20 -14.82
N ALA A 114 -8.25 -14.71 -15.33
CA ALA A 114 -8.02 -13.27 -15.45
C ALA A 114 -7.34 -12.91 -16.76
N VAL A 115 -7.69 -11.76 -17.31
CA VAL A 115 -6.98 -11.19 -18.47
C VAL A 115 -5.58 -10.78 -18.07
N ARG A 116 -5.41 -10.29 -16.84
CA ARG A 116 -4.12 -9.98 -16.25
C ARG A 116 -4.16 -10.34 -14.77
N PHE A 117 -3.11 -10.98 -14.32
CA PHE A 117 -2.91 -11.28 -12.91
C PHE A 117 -1.43 -11.26 -12.59
N GLY A 118 -1.05 -10.57 -11.53
CA GLY A 118 0.34 -10.52 -11.10
C GLY A 118 0.44 -10.25 -9.61
N MET A 119 1.57 -10.60 -9.02
CA MET A 119 1.86 -10.40 -7.61
C MET A 119 3.23 -9.77 -7.47
N THR A 120 3.33 -8.73 -6.66
CA THR A 120 4.57 -7.99 -6.49
C THR A 120 4.68 -7.45 -5.06
N ILE A 121 5.89 -7.33 -4.58
CA ILE A 121 6.18 -6.71 -3.29
C ILE A 121 6.87 -5.39 -3.62
N ASP A 122 6.27 -4.26 -3.21
CA ASP A 122 6.82 -2.96 -3.57
C ASP A 122 8.09 -2.64 -2.78
N ARG A 123 8.74 -1.52 -3.11
CA ARG A 123 9.98 -1.13 -2.45
C ARG A 123 9.82 -0.78 -0.98
N PHE A 124 8.58 -0.65 -0.50
CA PHE A 124 8.27 -0.42 0.92
C PHE A 124 7.87 -1.70 1.64
N ALA A 125 8.03 -2.86 0.99
CA ALA A 125 7.71 -4.20 1.49
C ALA A 125 6.24 -4.53 1.58
N THR A 126 5.36 -3.76 0.95
CA THR A 126 3.93 -4.08 0.92
C THR A 126 3.65 -5.07 -0.21
N PRO A 127 2.99 -6.21 0.09
CA PRO A 127 2.61 -7.19 -0.94
C PRO A 127 1.33 -6.77 -1.66
N TRP A 128 1.38 -6.77 -2.99
CA TRP A 128 0.26 -6.37 -3.84
C TRP A 128 -0.10 -7.48 -4.82
N MET A 129 -1.38 -7.61 -5.09
CA MET A 129 -1.91 -8.49 -6.12
C MET A 129 -2.72 -7.63 -7.06
N VAL A 130 -2.44 -7.72 -8.37
CA VAL A 130 -3.15 -6.95 -9.39
C VAL A 130 -3.95 -7.93 -10.24
N ASN A 131 -5.25 -7.68 -10.36
CA ASN A 131 -6.16 -8.56 -11.05
C ASN A 131 -7.07 -7.76 -12.00
N CYS A 132 -7.14 -8.19 -13.26
CA CYS A 132 -8.08 -7.70 -14.25
C CYS A 132 -8.90 -8.89 -14.71
N GLU A 133 -10.15 -8.96 -14.28
CA GLU A 133 -11.00 -10.11 -14.54
C GLU A 133 -11.38 -10.21 -16.03
N LYS A 134 -11.64 -11.42 -16.49
CA LYS A 134 -12.20 -11.64 -17.81
C LYS A 134 -13.65 -11.17 -17.82
N VAL A 135 -13.99 -10.40 -18.85
CA VAL A 135 -15.37 -9.99 -19.09
C VAL A 135 -16.06 -11.18 -19.74
N GLY A 136 -16.93 -11.81 -18.96
CA GLY A 136 -17.62 -13.02 -19.41
C GLY A 136 -19.03 -12.80 -19.84
#